data_a2cf6daf02a6431fc64b5c1e6c7fe0a0
#
_entry.id   a2cf6daf02a6431fc64b5c1e6c7fe0a0
#
_cell.length_a   1.000
_cell.length_b   1.000
_cell.length_c   1.000
_cell.angle_alpha   90.00
_cell.angle_beta   90.00
_cell.angle_gamma   90.00
#
_symmetry.space_group_name_H-M   'P 1'
#
loop_
_entity.id
_entity.type
_entity.pdbx_description
1 polymer ?
#
loop_
_entity_poly.entity_id
_entity_poly.type
_entity_poly.pdbx_seq_one_letter_code
_entity_poly.pdbx_strand_id
1 'polypeptide(L)' 'MNDLVNHPEHYQGKVECIDCLESATEGLNGIEAVCTANAIKYLYRWKRKNGKEDLLKAQWYINHLIEHIDGDSTNA' A
#
# COMPACT_ATOMS: atom_id res chain seq x y z
N MET A 1 0.42 -20.12 -16.04
CA MET A 1 0.50 -18.88 -15.28
C MET A 1 0.58 -17.67 -16.21
N ASN A 2 -0.24 -16.71 -15.98
CA ASN A 2 -0.28 -15.53 -16.81
C ASN A 2 0.66 -14.46 -16.25
N ASP A 3 1.83 -14.35 -16.84
CA ASP A 3 2.83 -13.40 -16.37
C ASP A 3 2.39 -11.95 -16.55
N LEU A 4 1.51 -11.70 -17.51
CA LEU A 4 1.03 -10.34 -17.74
C LEU A 4 0.19 -9.84 -16.59
N VAL A 5 -0.42 -10.74 -15.84
CA VAL A 5 -1.21 -10.38 -14.67
C VAL A 5 -0.30 -10.06 -13.48
N ASN A 6 0.67 -10.91 -13.24
CA ASN A 6 1.56 -10.78 -12.09
C ASN A 6 2.79 -9.93 -12.36
N HIS A 7 3.23 -9.90 -13.60
CA HIS A 7 4.44 -9.19 -14.00
C HIS A 7 4.15 -8.36 -15.22
N PRO A 8 3.47 -7.21 -15.05
CA PRO A 8 3.19 -6.34 -16.21
C PRO A 8 4.49 -6.00 -16.93
N GLU A 9 4.43 -6.05 -18.26
CA GLU A 9 5.63 -5.84 -19.08
C GLU A 9 6.32 -4.52 -18.80
N HIS A 10 5.57 -3.49 -18.50
CA HIS A 10 6.15 -2.16 -18.30
C HIS A 10 6.84 -2.01 -16.94
N TYR A 11 6.75 -3.02 -16.11
CA TYR A 11 7.35 -2.97 -14.79
C TYR A 11 8.59 -3.86 -14.74
N GLN A 12 9.72 -3.25 -14.42
CA GLN A 12 11.01 -3.93 -14.38
C GLN A 12 11.66 -3.89 -13.01
N GLY A 13 10.88 -3.69 -11.96
CA GLY A 13 11.42 -3.65 -10.61
C GLY A 13 11.95 -5.00 -10.16
N LYS A 14 12.89 -4.98 -9.23
CA LYS A 14 13.49 -6.20 -8.70
C LYS A 14 12.56 -6.95 -7.76
N VAL A 15 11.65 -6.24 -7.11
CA VAL A 15 10.70 -6.82 -6.17
C VAL A 15 9.30 -6.48 -6.63
N GLU A 16 8.46 -7.50 -6.71
CA GLU A 16 7.08 -7.27 -7.10
C GLU A 16 6.31 -6.57 -5.99
N CYS A 17 5.41 -5.69 -6.39
CA CYS A 17 4.60 -4.96 -5.41
C CYS A 17 3.84 -5.91 -4.49
N ILE A 18 3.29 -6.98 -5.05
CA ILE A 18 2.51 -7.94 -4.25
C ILE A 18 3.38 -8.58 -3.16
N ASP A 19 4.65 -8.81 -3.45
CA ASP A 19 5.55 -9.38 -2.45
C ASP A 19 5.76 -8.39 -1.30
N CYS A 20 5.89 -7.11 -1.64
CA CYS A 20 6.01 -6.07 -0.62
C CYS A 20 4.75 -6.01 0.24
N LEU A 21 3.59 -6.11 -0.40
CA LEU A 21 2.32 -6.04 0.33
C LEU A 21 2.18 -7.22 1.28
N GLU A 22 2.55 -8.42 0.82
CA GLU A 22 2.46 -9.60 1.67
C GLU A 22 3.35 -9.46 2.89
N SER A 23 4.59 -9.05 2.68
CA SER A 23 5.53 -8.89 3.79
C SER A 23 5.06 -7.82 4.76
N ALA A 24 4.61 -6.70 4.22
CA ALA A 24 4.27 -5.55 5.05
C ALA A 24 2.99 -5.76 5.84
N THR A 25 2.09 -6.62 5.37
CA THR A 25 0.81 -6.83 6.05
C THR A 25 0.80 -8.05 6.95
N GLU A 26 1.91 -8.79 6.98
CA GLU A 26 1.99 -9.97 7.84
C GLU A 26 1.78 -9.57 9.29
N GLY A 27 0.83 -10.22 9.95
CA GLY A 27 0.54 -9.91 11.34
C GLY A 27 -0.41 -8.74 11.55
N LEU A 28 -0.81 -8.06 10.48
CA LEU A 28 -1.76 -6.97 10.58
C LEU A 28 -3.17 -7.48 10.29
N ASN A 29 -4.15 -6.84 10.89
CA ASN A 29 -5.55 -7.24 10.72
C ASN A 29 -6.42 -6.05 10.35
N GLY A 30 -7.47 -6.34 9.58
CA GLY A 30 -8.49 -5.34 9.31
C GLY A 30 -7.94 -4.10 8.66
N ILE A 31 -8.32 -2.95 9.24
CA ILE A 31 -7.96 -1.66 8.65
C ILE A 31 -6.45 -1.41 8.65
N GLU A 32 -5.73 -2.01 9.58
CA GLU A 32 -4.28 -1.89 9.58
C GLU A 32 -3.69 -2.45 8.30
N ALA A 33 -4.14 -3.65 7.92
CA ALA A 33 -3.64 -4.30 6.71
C ALA A 33 -4.09 -3.53 5.47
N VAL A 34 -5.34 -3.09 5.44
CA VAL A 34 -5.89 -2.38 4.28
C VAL A 34 -5.14 -1.08 4.03
N CYS A 35 -4.97 -0.27 5.06
CA CYS A 35 -4.30 1.03 4.89
C CYS A 35 -2.84 0.86 4.55
N THR A 36 -2.16 -0.08 5.20
CA THR A 36 -0.75 -0.33 4.92
C THR A 36 -0.56 -0.77 3.48
N ALA A 37 -1.37 -1.73 3.04
CA ALA A 37 -1.25 -2.25 1.68
C ALA A 37 -1.53 -1.16 0.65
N ASN A 38 -2.57 -0.37 0.84
CA ASN A 38 -2.92 0.67 -0.12
C ASN A 38 -1.89 1.78 -0.16
N ALA A 39 -1.38 2.21 0.99
CA ALA A 39 -0.35 3.23 1.02
C ALA A 39 0.89 2.76 0.26
N ILE A 40 1.32 1.53 0.50
CA ILE A 40 2.49 0.99 -0.19
C ILE A 40 2.24 0.89 -1.69
N LYS A 41 1.05 0.41 -2.08
CA LYS A 41 0.72 0.28 -3.49
C LYS A 41 0.87 1.60 -4.22
N TYR A 42 0.32 2.68 -3.66
CA TYR A 42 0.37 3.97 -4.32
C TYR A 42 1.78 4.55 -4.31
N LEU A 43 2.52 4.38 -3.23
CA LEU A 43 3.90 4.83 -3.17
C LEU A 43 4.79 4.05 -4.13
N TYR A 44 4.48 2.78 -4.35
CA TYR A 44 5.26 1.92 -5.23
C TYR A 44 5.13 2.33 -6.69
N ARG A 45 3.97 2.87 -7.09
CA ARG A 45 3.67 3.07 -8.49
C ARG A 45 3.55 4.53 -8.95
N TRP A 46 3.55 5.49 -8.02
CA TRP A 46 3.17 6.87 -8.35
C TRP A 46 3.89 7.44 -9.58
N LYS A 47 5.18 7.19 -9.67
CA LYS A 47 5.98 7.76 -10.77
C LYS A 47 5.52 7.23 -12.13
N ARG A 48 5.12 5.99 -12.17
CA ARG A 48 4.75 5.32 -13.43
C ARG A 48 3.26 5.37 -13.75
N LYS A 49 2.48 5.93 -12.83
CA LYS A 49 1.02 5.94 -13.01
C LYS A 49 0.48 7.36 -12.90
N ASN A 50 -0.12 7.68 -11.79
CA ASN A 50 -0.90 8.91 -11.65
C ASN A 50 -0.17 10.04 -10.94
N GLY A 51 1.11 9.90 -10.67
CA GLY A 51 1.91 10.97 -10.10
C GLY A 51 1.37 11.48 -8.78
N LYS A 52 1.15 12.77 -8.71
CA LYS A 52 0.71 13.42 -7.48
C LYS A 52 -0.58 12.82 -6.93
N GLU A 53 -1.47 12.42 -7.82
CA GLU A 53 -2.74 11.82 -7.38
C GLU A 53 -2.48 10.58 -6.54
N ASP A 54 -1.55 9.71 -6.98
CA ASP A 54 -1.21 8.52 -6.21
C ASP A 54 -0.59 8.88 -4.87
N LEU A 55 0.24 9.92 -4.85
CA LEU A 55 0.85 10.35 -3.59
C LEU A 55 -0.21 10.85 -2.61
N LEU A 56 -1.21 11.56 -3.11
CA LEU A 56 -2.30 12.03 -2.26
C LEU A 56 -3.14 10.86 -1.74
N LYS A 57 -3.32 9.83 -2.56
CA LYS A 57 -4.02 8.64 -2.12
C LYS A 57 -3.25 7.91 -1.03
N ALA A 58 -1.92 7.78 -1.21
CA ALA A 58 -1.09 7.18 -0.18
C ALA A 58 -1.20 7.96 1.12
N GLN A 59 -1.17 9.28 1.03
CA GLN A 59 -1.28 10.14 2.20
C GLN A 59 -2.61 9.93 2.91
N TRP A 60 -3.70 9.78 2.14
CA TRP A 60 -5.01 9.55 2.72
C TRP A 60 -5.03 8.28 3.58
N TYR A 61 -4.46 7.19 3.04
CA TYR A 61 -4.44 5.93 3.77
C TYR A 61 -3.55 6.01 5.00
N ILE A 62 -2.43 6.71 4.90
CA ILE A 62 -1.53 6.89 6.04
C ILE A 62 -2.24 7.66 7.14
N ASN A 63 -2.90 8.76 6.79
CA ASN A 63 -3.61 9.57 7.76
C ASN A 63 -4.75 8.81 8.41
N HIS A 64 -5.47 8.02 7.61
CA HIS A 64 -6.57 7.22 8.14
C HIS A 64 -6.06 6.20 9.16
N LEU A 65 -4.91 5.59 8.87
CA LEU A 65 -4.30 4.64 9.79
C LEU A 65 -3.85 5.31 11.08
N ILE A 66 -3.26 6.49 10.96
CA ILE A 66 -2.83 7.24 12.14
C ILE A 66 -4.02 7.54 13.04
N GLU A 67 -5.13 7.97 12.45
CA GLU A 67 -6.34 8.27 13.21
C GLU A 67 -6.89 7.02 13.89
N HIS A 68 -6.81 5.89 13.23
CA HIS A 68 -7.25 4.63 13.78
C HIS A 68 -6.43 4.26 15.03
N ILE A 69 -5.12 4.40 14.93
CA ILE A 69 -4.21 4.10 16.03
C ILE A 69 -4.45 5.05 17.20
N ASP A 70 -4.61 6.34 16.91
CA ASP A 70 -4.84 7.33 17.94
C ASP A 70 -6.17 7.08 18.65
N GLY A 71 -7.20 6.69 17.89
CA GLY A 71 -8.47 6.35 18.49
C GLY A 71 -8.36 5.20 19.46
N ASP A 72 -7.62 4.15 19.07
CA ASP A 72 -7.39 3.00 19.92
C ASP A 72 -6.62 3.40 21.18
N SER A 73 -5.61 4.25 21.01
CA SER A 73 -4.81 4.73 22.13
C SER A 73 -5.65 5.54 23.12
N THR A 74 -6.58 6.34 22.58
CA THR A 74 -7.47 7.17 23.39
C THR A 74 -8.37 6.32 24.26
N ASN A 75 -8.72 5.15 23.77
CA ASN A 75 -9.64 4.26 24.44
C ASN A 75 -8.94 3.31 25.41
N ALA A 76 -7.65 3.32 25.42
CA ALA A 76 -6.87 2.42 26.24
C ALA A 76 -6.87 2.80 27.71
#